data_51c4eadd8a0c47250990bbb71563c765
#
_entry.id   51c4eadd8a0c47250990bbb71563c765
#
_cell.length_a   1.000
_cell.length_b   1.000
_cell.length_c   1.000
_cell.angle_alpha   90.00
_cell.angle_beta   90.00
_cell.angle_gamma   90.00
#
_symmetry.space_group_name_H-M   'P 1'
#
loop_
_entity.id
_entity.type
_entity.pdbx_description
1 polymer ?
#
loop_
_entity_poly.entity_id
_entity_poly.type
_entity_poly.pdbx_seq_one_letter_code
_entity_poly.pdbx_strand_id
1 'polypeptide(L)'
;MKRLRFSAVSAAVTMGALLFTGTAVLSQSQYPSNLLEQKGSFSAGAARALGQPFRGVATSAGIVEGLFPIKSTGVSTMPIRVAAESFLATLSTADLSRSHFAINDPEWRDWSNVDVGIFPRRGISLEDMNDSQKDAAWNLLAVALSAEGLEQTQNIMKTEQTLFELNGEPIRYGTEKYYFTMMGIPTADGPWGFQLDGHHLVVNYFVLGDQVIMTPAFWGGEPVVAEGGMFAGNTIMQEEQDTGLALMQSLNRSQQAMATIDPDKVRNNQVAAANQDNLTLDFEGIKGSELDSSQKLNLLNVIRSFVGALRDPHAAVTMEEIGQHINDTYFAWVGGAEDDAIFYYRVHSPVILIEFDHQGPVGTLQKNPPGIPSRDHIHTIVRTPNGNDYGKDLLAQHLAEDHQD
;
A
#
# COMPACT_ATOMS: atom_id res chain seq x y z
N MET A 1 -62.79 26.57 66.28
CA MET A 1 -62.55 25.62 65.24
C MET A 1 -62.19 26.35 64.00
N LYS A 2 -60.89 26.42 63.69
CA LYS A 2 -60.37 27.20 62.55
C LYS A 2 -60.18 26.28 61.31
N ARG A 3 -60.78 26.63 60.17
CA ARG A 3 -60.59 25.97 58.90
C ARG A 3 -59.31 26.58 58.24
N LEU A 4 -58.37 25.77 57.88
CA LEU A 4 -57.26 26.14 57.02
C LEU A 4 -57.59 25.77 55.58
N ARG A 5 -57.49 26.76 54.70
CA ARG A 5 -57.59 26.58 53.23
C ARG A 5 -56.18 26.35 52.68
N PHE A 6 -55.98 25.29 51.90
CA PHE A 6 -54.77 25.13 51.09
C PHE A 6 -55.09 25.50 49.65
N SER A 7 -54.32 26.44 49.14
CA SER A 7 -54.33 26.84 47.69
C SER A 7 -53.39 25.90 46.92
N ALA A 8 -53.93 25.28 45.90
CA ALA A 8 -53.13 24.53 44.92
C ALA A 8 -52.53 25.49 43.88
N VAL A 9 -51.21 25.46 43.77
CA VAL A 9 -50.47 26.13 42.65
C VAL A 9 -50.16 25.06 41.62
N SER A 10 -50.77 25.14 40.48
CA SER A 10 -50.43 24.32 39.28
C SER A 10 -49.19 24.88 38.63
N ALA A 11 -48.10 24.16 38.63
CA ALA A 11 -46.92 24.44 37.77
C ALA A 11 -47.07 23.64 36.49
N ALA A 12 -47.25 24.36 35.38
CA ALA A 12 -47.13 23.80 34.02
C ALA A 12 -45.67 23.58 33.67
N VAL A 13 -45.26 22.32 33.53
CA VAL A 13 -43.92 21.98 32.98
C VAL A 13 -44.06 21.91 31.46
N THR A 14 -43.51 22.87 30.77
CA THR A 14 -43.32 22.86 29.33
C THR A 14 -42.07 22.02 29.00
N MET A 15 -42.28 20.84 28.45
CA MET A 15 -41.24 19.95 27.96
C MET A 15 -40.79 20.47 26.59
N GLY A 16 -39.68 21.22 26.55
CA GLY A 16 -39.00 21.59 25.31
C GLY A 16 -38.18 20.44 24.80
N ALA A 17 -38.60 19.86 23.68
CA ALA A 17 -37.79 18.88 22.95
C ALA A 17 -36.62 19.62 22.25
N LEU A 18 -35.42 19.50 22.81
CA LEU A 18 -34.18 19.88 22.14
C LEU A 18 -33.79 18.72 21.21
N LEU A 19 -34.05 18.90 19.92
CA LEU A 19 -33.45 18.11 18.85
C LEU A 19 -31.97 18.45 18.77
N PHE A 20 -31.11 17.64 19.37
CA PHE A 20 -29.66 17.67 19.10
C PHE A 20 -29.40 17.00 17.73
N THR A 21 -29.33 17.80 16.67
CA THR A 21 -28.65 17.41 15.44
C THR A 21 -27.16 17.72 15.64
N GLY A 22 -26.48 16.83 16.34
CA GLY A 22 -25.04 16.92 16.50
C GLY A 22 -24.34 16.14 15.39
N THR A 23 -24.06 16.77 14.26
CA THR A 23 -22.91 16.39 13.45
C THR A 23 -21.68 16.68 14.31
N ALA A 24 -21.07 15.64 14.86
CA ALA A 24 -19.80 15.78 15.57
C ALA A 24 -18.72 16.13 14.55
N VAL A 25 -18.57 17.39 14.24
CA VAL A 25 -17.34 17.95 13.70
C VAL A 25 -16.33 17.82 14.83
N LEU A 26 -15.49 16.79 14.80
CA LEU A 26 -14.37 16.67 15.72
C LEU A 26 -13.52 17.95 15.57
N SER A 27 -13.52 18.80 16.59
CA SER A 27 -12.77 20.04 16.56
C SER A 27 -11.27 19.72 16.54
N GLN A 28 -10.47 20.50 15.81
CA GLN A 28 -9.01 20.39 15.75
C GLN A 28 -8.35 20.37 17.15
N SER A 29 -9.06 20.79 18.21
CA SER A 29 -8.60 20.79 19.60
C SER A 29 -8.48 19.39 20.24
N GLN A 30 -8.95 18.31 19.59
CA GLN A 30 -8.84 16.94 20.10
C GLN A 30 -7.57 16.21 19.65
N TYR A 31 -6.83 16.78 18.69
CA TYR A 31 -5.57 16.18 18.23
C TYR A 31 -4.40 16.63 19.13
N PRO A 32 -3.51 15.72 19.56
CA PRO A 32 -2.24 16.09 20.15
C PRO A 32 -1.45 17.02 19.22
N SER A 33 -0.75 18.01 19.78
CA SER A 33 -0.04 19.03 18.98
C SER A 33 1.01 18.43 18.04
N ASN A 34 1.72 17.37 18.48
CA ASN A 34 2.68 16.63 17.66
C ASN A 34 2.03 15.93 16.47
N LEU A 35 0.81 15.43 16.62
CA LEU A 35 0.07 14.75 15.53
C LEU A 35 -0.38 15.76 14.48
N LEU A 36 -0.82 16.96 14.88
CA LEU A 36 -1.15 18.06 13.95
C LEU A 36 0.06 18.54 13.16
N GLU A 37 1.24 18.62 13.80
CA GLU A 37 2.49 18.99 13.14
C GLU A 37 2.90 17.92 12.11
N GLN A 38 2.84 16.64 12.48
CA GLN A 38 3.10 15.54 11.58
C GLN A 38 2.14 15.55 10.38
N LYS A 39 0.82 15.70 10.63
CA LYS A 39 -0.19 15.81 9.57
C LYS A 39 0.12 16.95 8.59
N GLY A 40 0.51 18.11 9.10
CA GLY A 40 0.91 19.25 8.27
C GLY A 40 2.15 18.94 7.41
N SER A 41 3.14 18.27 7.98
CA SER A 41 4.37 17.88 7.30
C SER A 41 4.12 16.87 6.18
N PHE A 42 3.36 15.80 6.44
CA PHE A 42 3.01 14.78 5.45
C PHE A 42 2.18 15.37 4.30
N SER A 43 1.14 16.16 4.60
CA SER A 43 0.32 16.83 3.59
C SER A 43 1.13 17.80 2.73
N ALA A 44 2.07 18.54 3.31
CA ALA A 44 2.97 19.41 2.56
C ALA A 44 3.96 18.63 1.70
N GLY A 45 4.41 17.46 2.14
CA GLY A 45 5.24 16.52 1.38
C GLY A 45 4.51 16.00 0.14
N ALA A 46 3.30 15.48 0.32
CA ALA A 46 2.43 15.00 -0.75
C ALA A 46 2.14 16.11 -1.77
N ALA A 47 1.73 17.29 -1.32
CA ALA A 47 1.44 18.41 -2.21
C ALA A 47 2.65 18.82 -3.06
N ARG A 48 3.88 18.79 -2.51
CA ARG A 48 5.10 19.06 -3.29
C ARG A 48 5.35 17.99 -4.35
N ALA A 49 5.17 16.72 -4.01
CA ALA A 49 5.35 15.61 -4.94
C ALA A 49 4.31 15.64 -6.08
N LEU A 50 3.03 15.88 -5.75
CA LEU A 50 1.94 16.00 -6.71
C LEU A 50 2.10 17.21 -7.63
N GLY A 51 2.71 18.30 -7.16
CA GLY A 51 3.01 19.49 -7.95
C GLY A 51 4.08 19.28 -9.04
N GLN A 52 4.77 18.12 -9.04
CA GLN A 52 5.74 17.78 -10.07
C GLN A 52 5.12 16.83 -11.11
N PRO A 53 5.41 17.03 -12.41
CA PRO A 53 5.02 16.06 -13.43
C PRO A 53 5.54 14.66 -13.07
N PHE A 54 4.73 13.64 -13.32
CA PHE A 54 5.15 12.26 -13.15
C PHE A 54 6.23 11.88 -14.17
N ARG A 55 7.28 11.24 -13.71
CA ARG A 55 8.36 10.69 -14.54
C ARG A 55 8.54 9.18 -14.32
N GLY A 56 8.29 8.71 -13.10
CA GLY A 56 8.62 7.37 -12.65
C GLY A 56 10.01 7.31 -11.99
N VAL A 57 10.27 6.19 -11.31
CA VAL A 57 11.60 5.84 -10.80
C VAL A 57 12.50 5.49 -11.97
N ALA A 58 13.71 6.04 -11.99
CA ALA A 58 14.70 5.80 -13.06
C ALA A 58 16.12 5.86 -12.50
N THR A 59 17.08 5.33 -13.24
CA THR A 59 18.50 5.53 -12.95
C THR A 59 18.98 6.92 -13.36
N SER A 60 20.21 7.28 -13.02
CA SER A 60 20.86 8.52 -13.48
C SER A 60 21.04 8.58 -15.00
N ALA A 61 20.98 7.43 -15.70
CA ALA A 61 20.99 7.35 -17.16
C ALA A 61 19.66 7.79 -17.81
N GLY A 62 18.60 7.97 -17.00
CA GLY A 62 17.27 8.39 -17.45
C GLY A 62 16.29 7.23 -17.65
N ILE A 63 15.14 7.51 -18.25
CA ILE A 63 14.10 6.54 -18.57
C ILE A 63 14.54 5.66 -19.75
N VAL A 64 14.29 4.37 -19.64
CA VAL A 64 14.43 3.41 -20.74
C VAL A 64 13.05 3.22 -21.35
N GLU A 65 12.89 3.62 -22.60
CA GLU A 65 11.62 3.53 -23.34
C GLU A 65 11.39 2.13 -23.93
N GLY A 66 10.13 1.79 -24.23
CA GLY A 66 9.74 0.56 -24.93
C GLY A 66 9.81 -0.71 -24.12
N LEU A 67 9.93 -0.63 -22.79
CA LEU A 67 9.93 -1.79 -21.90
C LEU A 67 8.53 -2.40 -21.71
N PHE A 68 7.48 -1.61 -21.84
CA PHE A 68 6.09 -1.98 -21.54
C PHE A 68 5.17 -1.77 -22.76
N PRO A 69 5.29 -2.58 -23.84
CA PRO A 69 4.42 -2.41 -25.00
C PRO A 69 2.97 -2.78 -24.69
N ILE A 70 2.01 -2.08 -25.29
CA ILE A 70 0.62 -2.54 -25.30
C ILE A 70 0.58 -3.85 -26.11
N LYS A 71 0.12 -4.93 -25.45
CA LYS A 71 0.02 -6.27 -26.06
C LYS A 71 -1.09 -7.06 -25.38
N SER A 72 -1.64 -8.07 -26.06
CA SER A 72 -2.49 -9.04 -25.38
C SER A 72 -1.66 -10.02 -24.55
N THR A 73 -2.06 -10.23 -23.32
CA THR A 73 -1.51 -11.25 -22.40
C THR A 73 -2.22 -12.59 -22.53
N GLY A 74 -3.44 -12.59 -23.10
CA GLY A 74 -4.34 -13.74 -23.14
C GLY A 74 -5.01 -14.07 -21.80
N VAL A 75 -4.82 -13.24 -20.77
CA VAL A 75 -5.40 -13.40 -19.43
C VAL A 75 -6.59 -12.45 -19.25
N SER A 76 -7.80 -13.01 -19.10
CA SER A 76 -9.02 -12.20 -19.03
C SER A 76 -9.10 -11.33 -17.78
N THR A 77 -9.32 -10.02 -17.95
CA THR A 77 -9.64 -9.06 -16.89
C THR A 77 -11.16 -8.93 -16.64
N MET A 78 -12.00 -9.68 -17.38
CA MET A 78 -13.45 -9.63 -17.24
C MET A 78 -13.96 -9.85 -15.81
N PRO A 79 -13.45 -10.82 -15.01
CA PRO A 79 -13.92 -11.00 -13.64
C PRO A 79 -13.66 -9.76 -12.76
N ILE A 80 -12.51 -9.11 -12.93
CA ILE A 80 -12.12 -7.91 -12.17
C ILE A 80 -13.00 -6.73 -12.60
N ARG A 81 -13.25 -6.57 -13.91
CA ARG A 81 -14.14 -5.55 -14.45
C ARG A 81 -15.56 -5.66 -13.90
N VAL A 82 -16.14 -6.86 -13.93
CA VAL A 82 -17.51 -7.13 -13.43
C VAL A 82 -17.60 -6.81 -11.93
N ALA A 83 -16.58 -7.16 -11.15
CA ALA A 83 -16.55 -6.84 -9.72
C ALA A 83 -16.43 -5.32 -9.48
N ALA A 84 -15.62 -4.61 -10.26
CA ALA A 84 -15.49 -3.16 -10.18
C ALA A 84 -16.80 -2.43 -10.57
N GLU A 85 -17.46 -2.87 -11.63
CA GLU A 85 -18.79 -2.37 -12.02
C GLU A 85 -19.82 -2.61 -10.90
N SER A 86 -19.79 -3.80 -10.28
CA SER A 86 -20.66 -4.15 -9.16
C SER A 86 -20.40 -3.27 -7.93
N PHE A 87 -19.14 -3.00 -7.60
CA PHE A 87 -18.79 -2.11 -6.50
C PHE A 87 -19.30 -0.68 -6.76
N LEU A 88 -19.01 -0.11 -7.93
CA LEU A 88 -19.50 1.22 -8.32
C LEU A 88 -21.03 1.32 -8.26
N ALA A 89 -21.76 0.26 -8.62
CA ALA A 89 -23.22 0.23 -8.58
C ALA A 89 -23.80 0.27 -7.16
N THR A 90 -23.04 -0.05 -6.12
CA THR A 90 -23.46 0.06 -4.72
C THR A 90 -23.29 1.48 -4.16
N LEU A 91 -22.51 2.33 -4.82
CA LEU A 91 -22.14 3.64 -4.31
C LEU A 91 -23.25 4.67 -4.57
N SER A 92 -23.55 5.49 -3.56
CA SER A 92 -24.41 6.65 -3.70
C SER A 92 -23.74 7.75 -4.54
N THR A 93 -24.53 8.71 -5.02
CA THR A 93 -23.95 9.90 -5.71
C THR A 93 -22.93 10.63 -4.85
N ALA A 94 -23.15 10.71 -3.54
CA ALA A 94 -22.21 11.33 -2.60
C ALA A 94 -20.90 10.53 -2.48
N ASP A 95 -21.00 9.18 -2.42
CA ASP A 95 -19.83 8.31 -2.38
C ASP A 95 -19.04 8.38 -3.69
N LEU A 96 -19.72 8.32 -4.84
CA LEU A 96 -19.08 8.48 -6.15
C LEU A 96 -18.33 9.81 -6.27
N SER A 97 -18.88 10.91 -5.75
CA SER A 97 -18.23 12.22 -5.84
C SER A 97 -16.90 12.31 -5.07
N ARG A 98 -16.68 11.45 -4.08
CA ARG A 98 -15.46 11.43 -3.24
C ARG A 98 -14.51 10.27 -3.53
N SER A 99 -14.95 9.28 -4.34
CA SER A 99 -14.20 8.04 -4.56
C SER A 99 -14.06 7.62 -6.03
N HIS A 100 -14.64 8.35 -6.99
CA HIS A 100 -14.52 8.03 -8.40
C HIS A 100 -13.92 9.21 -9.18
N PHE A 101 -12.75 8.99 -9.76
CA PHE A 101 -11.92 10.01 -10.39
C PHE A 101 -11.67 9.68 -11.88
N ALA A 102 -11.20 10.67 -12.63
CA ALA A 102 -10.75 10.44 -13.99
C ALA A 102 -9.50 9.52 -14.02
N ILE A 103 -9.31 8.78 -15.13
CA ILE A 103 -8.18 7.83 -15.24
C ILE A 103 -6.81 8.50 -15.09
N ASN A 104 -6.68 9.76 -15.45
CA ASN A 104 -5.44 10.53 -15.34
C ASN A 104 -5.38 11.45 -14.12
N ASP A 105 -6.34 11.33 -13.20
CA ASP A 105 -6.39 12.14 -11.98
C ASP A 105 -5.10 11.95 -11.15
N PRO A 106 -4.55 13.02 -10.55
CA PRO A 106 -3.40 12.93 -9.65
C PRO A 106 -3.65 12.10 -8.38
N GLU A 107 -4.91 11.76 -8.06
CA GLU A 107 -5.27 10.88 -6.95
C GLU A 107 -4.50 9.57 -6.95
N TRP A 108 -4.16 8.99 -8.10
CA TRP A 108 -3.27 7.83 -8.19
C TRP A 108 -2.00 7.96 -7.34
N ARG A 109 -1.49 9.18 -7.17
CA ARG A 109 -0.22 9.49 -6.54
C ARG A 109 -0.38 10.03 -5.11
N ASP A 110 -1.63 10.28 -4.68
CA ASP A 110 -1.95 10.86 -3.36
C ASP A 110 -2.25 9.77 -2.34
N TRP A 111 -1.27 8.93 -2.09
CA TRP A 111 -1.33 7.85 -1.12
C TRP A 111 -0.19 7.90 -0.11
N SER A 112 -0.35 7.23 1.03
CA SER A 112 0.71 7.11 2.03
C SER A 112 0.54 5.85 2.89
N ASN A 113 1.66 5.28 3.32
CA ASN A 113 1.71 4.14 4.22
C ASN A 113 1.55 4.49 5.72
N VAL A 114 1.35 5.77 6.07
CA VAL A 114 1.12 6.19 7.46
C VAL A 114 -0.37 6.20 7.81
N ASP A 115 -0.70 6.23 9.10
CA ASP A 115 -2.08 6.19 9.58
C ASP A 115 -2.90 7.43 9.21
N VAL A 116 -4.24 7.29 9.22
CA VAL A 116 -5.18 8.34 8.81
C VAL A 116 -5.18 9.57 9.74
N GLY A 117 -4.69 9.44 10.95
CA GLY A 117 -4.50 10.59 11.86
C GLY A 117 -3.42 11.55 11.36
N ILE A 118 -2.43 11.04 10.61
CA ILE A 118 -1.31 11.81 10.08
C ILE A 118 -1.53 12.18 8.60
N PHE A 119 -2.05 11.27 7.78
CA PHE A 119 -2.29 11.50 6.36
C PHE A 119 -3.79 11.35 6.04
N PRO A 120 -4.48 12.45 5.65
CA PRO A 120 -5.89 12.39 5.25
C PRO A 120 -6.01 11.71 3.89
N ARG A 121 -7.01 10.82 3.76
CA ARG A 121 -7.26 10.08 2.53
C ARG A 121 -8.57 10.51 1.89
N ARG A 122 -8.61 10.44 0.57
CA ARG A 122 -9.86 10.52 -0.21
C ARG A 122 -10.44 9.13 -0.39
N GLY A 123 -11.58 9.03 -1.03
CA GLY A 123 -12.25 7.74 -1.24
C GLY A 123 -13.34 7.46 -0.21
N ILE A 124 -13.79 6.20 -0.20
CA ILE A 124 -14.73 5.67 0.78
C ILE A 124 -14.02 4.62 1.63
N SER A 125 -14.01 4.82 2.97
CA SER A 125 -13.41 3.85 3.88
C SER A 125 -14.32 2.64 4.09
N LEU A 126 -13.74 1.49 4.43
CA LEU A 126 -14.54 0.34 4.86
C LEU A 126 -15.41 0.69 6.09
N GLU A 127 -14.93 1.57 6.98
CA GLU A 127 -15.69 2.06 8.14
C GLU A 127 -16.98 2.80 7.74
N ASP A 128 -16.95 3.56 6.62
CA ASP A 128 -18.09 4.33 6.10
C ASP A 128 -19.04 3.50 5.22
N MET A 129 -18.64 2.29 4.81
CA MET A 129 -19.42 1.43 3.93
C MET A 129 -20.52 0.69 4.70
N ASN A 130 -21.70 0.54 4.07
CA ASN A 130 -22.69 -0.43 4.49
C ASN A 130 -22.30 -1.86 4.07
N ASP A 131 -23.02 -2.87 4.56
CA ASP A 131 -22.69 -4.29 4.32
C ASP A 131 -22.60 -4.63 2.83
N SER A 132 -23.52 -4.15 2.00
CA SER A 132 -23.52 -4.40 0.55
C SER A 132 -22.31 -3.77 -0.15
N GLN A 133 -21.89 -2.60 0.28
CA GLN A 133 -20.69 -1.93 -0.22
C GLN A 133 -19.41 -2.67 0.21
N LYS A 134 -19.36 -3.11 1.48
CA LYS A 134 -18.24 -3.94 1.98
C LYS A 134 -18.13 -5.26 1.22
N ASP A 135 -19.24 -5.96 1.03
CA ASP A 135 -19.26 -7.23 0.29
C ASP A 135 -18.74 -7.03 -1.14
N ALA A 136 -19.16 -5.96 -1.82
CA ALA A 136 -18.69 -5.66 -3.18
C ALA A 136 -17.22 -5.26 -3.22
N ALA A 137 -16.72 -4.48 -2.25
CA ALA A 137 -15.32 -4.10 -2.12
C ALA A 137 -14.43 -5.34 -1.86
N TRP A 138 -14.84 -6.22 -0.95
CA TRP A 138 -14.12 -7.47 -0.69
C TRP A 138 -14.15 -8.43 -1.89
N ASN A 139 -15.26 -8.48 -2.63
CA ASN A 139 -15.32 -9.27 -3.86
C ASN A 139 -14.35 -8.71 -4.94
N LEU A 140 -14.23 -7.39 -5.06
CA LEU A 140 -13.26 -6.77 -5.98
C LEU A 140 -11.82 -7.19 -5.62
N LEU A 141 -11.44 -7.13 -4.35
CA LEU A 141 -10.12 -7.57 -3.90
C LEU A 141 -9.92 -9.08 -4.14
N ALA A 142 -10.93 -9.92 -3.86
CA ALA A 142 -10.83 -11.37 -4.02
C ALA A 142 -10.66 -11.82 -5.48
N VAL A 143 -11.12 -11.03 -6.46
CA VAL A 143 -10.89 -11.35 -7.88
C VAL A 143 -9.65 -10.68 -8.47
N ALA A 144 -9.13 -9.64 -7.83
CA ALA A 144 -7.92 -8.93 -8.25
C ALA A 144 -6.64 -9.55 -7.66
N LEU A 145 -6.71 -10.03 -6.43
CA LEU A 145 -5.59 -10.60 -5.70
C LEU A 145 -5.60 -12.15 -5.76
N SER A 146 -4.47 -12.75 -5.50
CA SER A 146 -4.36 -14.19 -5.20
C SER A 146 -4.98 -14.50 -3.83
N ALA A 147 -5.16 -15.76 -3.50
CA ALA A 147 -5.61 -16.17 -2.17
C ALA A 147 -4.64 -15.68 -1.08
N GLU A 148 -3.33 -15.81 -1.33
CA GLU A 148 -2.27 -15.37 -0.42
C GLU A 148 -2.23 -13.84 -0.30
N GLY A 149 -2.33 -13.11 -1.42
CA GLY A 149 -2.37 -11.64 -1.41
C GLY A 149 -3.60 -11.08 -0.70
N LEU A 150 -4.76 -11.73 -0.84
CA LEU A 150 -5.97 -11.38 -0.09
C LEU A 150 -5.81 -11.66 1.41
N GLU A 151 -5.26 -12.81 1.78
CA GLU A 151 -5.00 -13.17 3.17
C GLU A 151 -3.99 -12.21 3.81
N GLN A 152 -2.90 -11.88 3.11
CA GLN A 152 -1.92 -10.89 3.58
C GLN A 152 -2.55 -9.51 3.79
N THR A 153 -3.38 -9.05 2.84
CA THR A 153 -4.17 -7.82 2.95
C THR A 153 -5.00 -7.82 4.24
N GLN A 154 -5.74 -8.90 4.49
CA GLN A 154 -6.55 -9.04 5.70
C GLN A 154 -5.70 -9.11 6.98
N ASN A 155 -4.55 -9.78 6.93
CA ASN A 155 -3.66 -9.92 8.07
C ASN A 155 -3.00 -8.58 8.45
N ILE A 156 -2.64 -7.75 7.47
CA ILE A 156 -2.17 -6.38 7.72
C ILE A 156 -3.28 -5.54 8.40
N MET A 157 -4.52 -5.63 7.91
CA MET A 157 -5.65 -4.94 8.54
C MET A 157 -5.91 -5.42 9.98
N LYS A 158 -5.70 -6.73 10.28
CA LYS A 158 -5.79 -7.26 11.66
C LYS A 158 -4.68 -6.71 12.56
N THR A 159 -3.50 -6.43 12.00
CA THR A 159 -2.39 -5.81 12.73
C THR A 159 -2.77 -4.41 13.24
N GLU A 160 -3.59 -3.65 12.49
CA GLU A 160 -4.12 -2.36 12.94
C GLU A 160 -4.99 -2.47 14.21
N GLN A 161 -5.72 -3.57 14.38
CA GLN A 161 -6.44 -3.84 15.63
C GLN A 161 -5.48 -4.06 16.79
N THR A 162 -4.38 -4.77 16.55
CA THR A 162 -3.33 -4.97 17.57
C THR A 162 -2.70 -3.63 17.97
N LEU A 163 -2.41 -2.75 17.00
CA LEU A 163 -1.93 -1.39 17.29
C LEU A 163 -2.94 -0.57 18.10
N PHE A 164 -4.23 -0.67 17.77
CA PHE A 164 -5.29 -0.02 18.53
C PHE A 164 -5.33 -0.52 19.99
N GLU A 165 -5.23 -1.83 20.20
CA GLU A 165 -5.23 -2.43 21.55
C GLU A 165 -4.00 -2.03 22.37
N LEU A 166 -2.84 -1.87 21.72
CA LEU A 166 -1.61 -1.44 22.36
C LEU A 166 -1.58 0.06 22.71
N ASN A 167 -2.17 0.90 21.87
CA ASN A 167 -2.03 2.35 21.96
C ASN A 167 -3.31 3.10 22.35
N GLY A 168 -4.49 2.50 22.16
CA GLY A 168 -5.79 3.09 22.51
C GLY A 168 -6.17 4.32 21.68
N GLU A 169 -5.65 4.46 20.45
CA GLU A 169 -5.84 5.62 19.57
C GLU A 169 -6.83 5.36 18.43
N PRO A 170 -8.17 5.46 18.63
CA PRO A 170 -9.18 5.10 17.65
C PRO A 170 -9.22 6.01 16.41
N ILE A 171 -8.61 7.19 16.46
CA ILE A 171 -8.49 8.09 15.30
C ILE A 171 -7.47 7.53 14.30
N ARG A 172 -6.39 6.94 14.81
CA ARG A 172 -5.26 6.46 14.01
C ARG A 172 -5.48 5.04 13.51
N TYR A 173 -5.85 4.11 14.38
CA TYR A 173 -5.81 2.66 14.17
C TYR A 173 -7.21 2.03 14.10
N GLY A 174 -7.34 0.96 13.31
CA GLY A 174 -8.56 0.19 13.17
C GLY A 174 -8.62 -0.61 11.87
N THR A 175 -9.22 -1.80 11.92
CA THR A 175 -9.31 -2.75 10.79
C THR A 175 -10.02 -2.22 9.54
N GLU A 176 -10.83 -1.16 9.66
CA GLU A 176 -11.66 -0.65 8.56
C GLU A 176 -11.23 0.75 8.06
N LYS A 177 -10.07 1.24 8.49
CA LYS A 177 -9.53 2.55 8.06
C LYS A 177 -8.74 2.45 6.76
N TYR A 178 -9.33 1.77 5.78
CA TYR A 178 -8.80 1.54 4.44
C TYR A 178 -9.75 2.10 3.41
N TYR A 179 -9.24 2.89 2.49
CA TYR A 179 -10.01 3.75 1.59
C TYR A 179 -9.94 3.23 0.16
N PHE A 180 -11.10 3.13 -0.48
CA PHE A 180 -11.21 2.76 -1.88
C PHE A 180 -11.44 3.99 -2.75
N THR A 181 -10.67 4.10 -3.83
CA THR A 181 -10.92 5.00 -4.94
C THR A 181 -10.96 4.23 -6.26
N MET A 182 -11.81 4.67 -7.17
CA MET A 182 -11.92 4.13 -8.53
C MET A 182 -11.42 5.16 -9.51
N MET A 183 -10.69 4.73 -10.53
CA MET A 183 -10.07 5.56 -11.56
C MET A 183 -10.57 5.17 -12.94
N GLY A 184 -11.15 6.12 -13.67
CA GLY A 184 -11.75 5.84 -14.98
C GLY A 184 -13.03 5.01 -14.88
N ILE A 185 -13.49 4.50 -16.00
CA ILE A 185 -14.71 3.68 -16.10
C ILE A 185 -14.30 2.25 -16.47
N PRO A 186 -14.68 1.23 -15.68
CA PRO A 186 -14.37 -0.16 -16.03
C PRO A 186 -14.98 -0.53 -17.40
N THR A 187 -14.10 -0.85 -18.36
CA THR A 187 -14.44 -1.27 -19.72
C THR A 187 -13.61 -2.47 -20.14
N ALA A 188 -13.95 -3.11 -21.26
CA ALA A 188 -13.22 -4.27 -21.75
C ALA A 188 -11.83 -3.90 -22.28
N ASP A 189 -11.72 -2.77 -22.98
CA ASP A 189 -10.55 -2.43 -23.78
C ASP A 189 -9.86 -1.13 -23.33
N GLY A 190 -10.61 -0.23 -22.66
CA GLY A 190 -10.07 1.06 -22.20
C GLY A 190 -9.39 1.00 -20.84
N PRO A 191 -8.67 2.07 -20.46
CA PRO A 191 -7.94 2.15 -19.21
C PRO A 191 -8.84 2.48 -18.02
N TRP A 192 -8.69 1.76 -16.93
CA TRP A 192 -9.34 2.00 -15.66
C TRP A 192 -8.55 1.36 -14.51
N GLY A 193 -8.98 1.57 -13.28
CA GLY A 193 -8.36 0.91 -12.15
C GLY A 193 -8.97 1.29 -10.82
N PHE A 194 -8.32 0.87 -9.75
CA PHE A 194 -8.70 1.22 -8.38
C PHE A 194 -7.47 1.34 -7.48
N GLN A 195 -7.66 2.00 -6.36
CA GLN A 195 -6.67 2.07 -5.30
C GLN A 195 -7.33 1.66 -3.98
N LEU A 196 -6.62 0.86 -3.19
CA LEU A 196 -6.84 0.66 -1.76
C LEU A 196 -5.71 1.35 -1.03
N ASP A 197 -6.01 2.31 -0.15
CA ASP A 197 -5.02 3.09 0.60
C ASP A 197 -5.33 3.08 2.08
N GLY A 198 -4.39 2.64 2.88
CA GLY A 198 -4.45 2.61 4.34
C GLY A 198 -3.09 2.51 5.00
N HIS A 199 -3.09 2.48 6.33
CA HIS A 199 -1.87 2.31 7.09
C HIS A 199 -1.21 0.96 6.76
N HIS A 200 0.06 0.98 6.40
CA HIS A 200 0.87 -0.18 6.02
C HIS A 200 0.36 -1.02 4.84
N LEU A 201 -0.69 -0.57 4.13
CA LEU A 201 -1.27 -1.30 3.01
C LEU A 201 -1.74 -0.34 1.92
N VAL A 202 -1.08 -0.40 0.75
CA VAL A 202 -1.52 0.33 -0.44
C VAL A 202 -1.45 -0.58 -1.66
N VAL A 203 -2.54 -0.63 -2.41
CA VAL A 203 -2.63 -1.35 -3.68
C VAL A 203 -3.11 -0.38 -4.75
N ASN A 204 -2.27 -0.10 -5.74
CA ASN A 204 -2.64 0.60 -6.96
C ASN A 204 -2.84 -0.44 -8.06
N TYR A 205 -4.03 -0.56 -8.59
CA TYR A 205 -4.40 -1.58 -9.57
C TYR A 205 -4.90 -0.93 -10.85
N PHE A 206 -4.08 -0.96 -11.89
CA PHE A 206 -4.40 -0.42 -13.22
C PHE A 206 -4.69 -1.55 -14.20
N VAL A 207 -5.66 -1.34 -15.08
CA VAL A 207 -6.10 -2.28 -16.13
C VAL A 207 -6.17 -1.55 -17.48
N LEU A 208 -5.61 -2.16 -18.51
CA LEU A 208 -5.78 -1.77 -19.91
C LEU A 208 -5.97 -3.01 -20.77
N GLY A 209 -7.17 -3.23 -21.28
CA GLY A 209 -7.51 -4.47 -21.98
C GLY A 209 -7.32 -5.69 -21.07
N ASP A 210 -6.39 -6.57 -21.43
CA ASP A 210 -6.01 -7.74 -20.63
C ASP A 210 -4.67 -7.59 -19.87
N GLN A 211 -4.05 -6.41 -19.90
CA GLN A 211 -2.86 -6.06 -19.14
C GLN A 211 -3.22 -5.46 -17.78
N VAL A 212 -2.45 -5.86 -16.76
CA VAL A 212 -2.62 -5.41 -15.38
C VAL A 212 -1.28 -4.92 -14.83
N ILE A 213 -1.28 -3.75 -14.19
CA ILE A 213 -0.15 -3.24 -13.40
C ILE A 213 -0.63 -3.00 -11.96
N MET A 214 0.01 -3.64 -10.98
CA MET A 214 -0.31 -3.48 -9.57
C MET A 214 0.84 -2.80 -8.81
N THR A 215 1.25 -1.64 -9.30
CA THR A 215 2.31 -0.82 -8.69
C THR A 215 2.01 0.68 -8.77
N PRO A 216 2.53 1.48 -7.81
CA PRO A 216 3.20 1.05 -6.58
C PRO A 216 2.30 0.23 -5.68
N ALA A 217 2.87 -0.77 -4.99
CA ALA A 217 2.15 -1.51 -3.97
C ALA A 217 2.98 -1.55 -2.69
N PHE A 218 2.36 -1.26 -1.56
CA PHE A 218 3.00 -1.22 -0.26
C PHE A 218 2.34 -2.22 0.67
N TRP A 219 3.15 -3.07 1.29
CA TRP A 219 2.76 -3.97 2.37
C TRP A 219 3.73 -3.82 3.54
N GLY A 220 3.20 -3.87 4.74
CA GLY A 220 4.01 -3.78 5.94
C GLY A 220 3.17 -3.91 7.19
N GLY A 221 3.76 -3.62 8.33
CA GLY A 221 3.04 -3.57 9.60
C GLY A 221 3.93 -3.59 10.81
N GLU A 222 3.30 -3.24 11.92
CA GLU A 222 3.82 -3.23 13.26
C GLU A 222 2.65 -3.50 14.25
N PRO A 223 2.76 -4.53 15.13
CA PRO A 223 3.81 -5.54 15.18
C PRO A 223 3.70 -6.55 14.03
N VAL A 224 4.82 -7.16 13.65
CA VAL A 224 4.85 -8.23 12.64
C VAL A 224 4.17 -9.51 13.14
N VAL A 225 4.23 -9.74 14.45
CA VAL A 225 3.56 -10.86 15.15
C VAL A 225 2.69 -10.29 16.24
N ALA A 226 1.38 -10.56 16.20
CA ALA A 226 0.45 -10.23 17.28
C ALA A 226 0.60 -11.24 18.42
N GLU A 227 1.32 -10.91 19.49
CA GLU A 227 1.55 -11.81 20.64
C GLU A 227 0.31 -11.96 21.54
N GLY A 228 -0.69 -11.08 21.39
CA GLY A 228 -1.91 -11.06 22.19
C GLY A 228 -3.04 -10.31 21.52
N GLY A 229 -4.14 -10.11 22.23
CA GLY A 229 -5.31 -9.37 21.75
C GLY A 229 -6.26 -10.21 20.89
N MET A 230 -7.17 -9.51 20.20
CA MET A 230 -8.23 -10.14 19.39
C MET A 230 -7.67 -11.06 18.30
N PHE A 231 -6.56 -10.69 17.69
CA PHE A 231 -5.93 -11.42 16.60
C PHE A 231 -4.58 -12.04 16.99
N ALA A 232 -4.48 -12.52 18.26
CA ALA A 232 -3.28 -13.22 18.73
C ALA A 232 -2.86 -14.36 17.79
N GLY A 233 -1.58 -14.38 17.41
CA GLY A 233 -1.02 -15.32 16.43
C GLY A 233 -1.06 -14.83 14.98
N ASN A 234 -1.68 -13.67 14.69
CA ASN A 234 -1.60 -13.07 13.36
C ASN A 234 -0.14 -12.71 13.03
N THR A 235 0.31 -13.08 11.85
CA THR A 235 1.65 -12.80 11.34
C THR A 235 1.59 -12.21 9.94
N ILE A 236 2.56 -11.37 9.59
CA ILE A 236 2.66 -10.73 8.28
C ILE A 236 4.11 -10.77 7.76
N MET A 237 4.30 -10.70 6.45
CA MET A 237 5.59 -10.46 5.76
C MET A 237 6.70 -11.48 6.09
N GLN A 238 6.36 -12.70 6.51
CA GLN A 238 7.36 -13.70 6.87
C GLN A 238 7.99 -14.33 5.64
N GLU A 239 7.24 -14.57 4.57
CA GLU A 239 7.77 -15.15 3.33
C GLU A 239 8.76 -14.21 2.64
N GLU A 240 8.44 -12.92 2.58
CA GLU A 240 9.30 -11.88 2.01
C GLU A 240 10.59 -11.73 2.80
N GLN A 241 10.49 -11.80 4.14
CA GLN A 241 11.63 -11.79 5.04
C GLN A 241 12.55 -13.00 4.81
N ASP A 242 11.97 -14.19 4.84
CA ASP A 242 12.70 -15.45 4.84
C ASP A 242 13.32 -15.75 3.45
N THR A 243 12.62 -15.44 2.36
CA THR A 243 13.15 -15.61 0.99
C THR A 243 14.30 -14.65 0.71
N GLY A 244 14.21 -13.39 1.18
CA GLY A 244 15.29 -12.42 1.09
C GLY A 244 16.54 -12.87 1.84
N LEU A 245 16.39 -13.32 3.07
CA LEU A 245 17.48 -13.85 3.90
C LEU A 245 18.08 -15.12 3.27
N ALA A 246 17.25 -16.05 2.80
CA ALA A 246 17.72 -17.29 2.15
C ALA A 246 18.52 -17.01 0.88
N LEU A 247 18.12 -16.02 0.07
CA LEU A 247 18.95 -15.59 -1.07
C LEU A 247 20.31 -15.10 -0.60
N MET A 248 20.37 -14.18 0.36
CA MET A 248 21.65 -13.65 0.89
C MET A 248 22.53 -14.76 1.46
N GLN A 249 21.98 -15.70 2.21
CA GLN A 249 22.71 -16.83 2.77
C GLN A 249 23.19 -17.84 1.71
N SER A 250 22.53 -17.93 0.54
CA SER A 250 22.95 -18.79 -0.57
C SER A 250 24.17 -18.26 -1.34
N LEU A 251 24.51 -16.99 -1.15
CA LEU A 251 25.66 -16.35 -1.79
C LEU A 251 26.97 -16.78 -1.12
N ASN A 252 28.01 -17.00 -1.93
CA ASN A 252 29.34 -17.18 -1.38
C ASN A 252 29.90 -15.83 -0.84
N ARG A 253 31.00 -15.89 -0.08
CA ARG A 253 31.58 -14.67 0.58
C ARG A 253 31.88 -13.51 -0.38
N SER A 254 32.35 -13.81 -1.60
CA SER A 254 32.63 -12.76 -2.59
C SER A 254 31.32 -12.14 -3.11
N GLN A 255 30.32 -12.97 -3.35
CA GLN A 255 29.00 -12.51 -3.78
C GLN A 255 28.27 -11.73 -2.68
N GLN A 256 28.36 -12.18 -1.41
CA GLN A 256 27.85 -11.43 -0.26
C GLN A 256 28.49 -10.05 -0.14
N ALA A 257 29.81 -9.96 -0.33
CA ALA A 257 30.51 -8.67 -0.31
C ALA A 257 30.10 -7.75 -1.47
N MET A 258 29.72 -8.29 -2.63
CA MET A 258 29.17 -7.50 -3.74
C MET A 258 27.72 -7.07 -3.49
N ALA A 259 26.91 -7.91 -2.85
CA ALA A 259 25.53 -7.61 -2.51
C ALA A 259 25.42 -6.56 -1.39
N THR A 260 26.34 -6.58 -0.41
CA THR A 260 26.29 -5.72 0.77
C THR A 260 26.73 -4.31 0.43
N ILE A 261 25.80 -3.35 0.50
CA ILE A 261 26.05 -1.92 0.29
C ILE A 261 26.33 -1.19 1.61
N ASP A 262 25.88 -1.72 2.74
CA ASP A 262 26.20 -1.24 4.09
C ASP A 262 26.13 -2.45 5.07
N PRO A 263 27.18 -2.75 5.83
CA PRO A 263 27.15 -3.85 6.80
C PRO A 263 26.31 -3.53 8.04
N ASP A 264 26.00 -2.26 8.31
CA ASP A 264 25.37 -1.80 9.53
C ASP A 264 23.91 -1.36 9.29
N LYS A 265 22.94 -2.14 9.78
CA LYS A 265 21.53 -1.80 9.76
C LYS A 265 21.12 -0.98 11.00
N VAL A 266 21.38 0.33 10.96
CA VAL A 266 21.19 1.25 12.11
C VAL A 266 20.04 2.25 11.92
N ARG A 267 19.38 2.26 10.76
CA ARG A 267 18.33 3.21 10.39
C ARG A 267 17.33 2.58 9.42
N ASN A 268 16.24 3.26 9.16
CA ASN A 268 15.35 2.95 8.05
C ASN A 268 16.08 3.20 6.71
N ASN A 269 16.05 2.24 5.79
CA ASN A 269 16.79 2.30 4.53
C ASN A 269 15.88 2.44 3.30
N GLN A 270 14.58 2.19 3.44
CA GLN A 270 13.63 2.32 2.34
C GLN A 270 13.64 3.75 1.76
N VAL A 271 13.73 3.89 0.44
CA VAL A 271 13.81 5.17 -0.26
C VAL A 271 12.68 5.38 -1.28
N ALA A 272 12.01 4.33 -1.72
CA ALA A 272 11.04 4.39 -2.83
C ALA A 272 9.57 4.37 -2.37
N ALA A 273 9.28 4.69 -1.10
CA ALA A 273 7.91 4.72 -0.54
C ALA A 273 7.06 5.88 -1.10
N ALA A 274 6.04 6.31 -0.37
CA ALA A 274 5.12 7.38 -0.75
C ALA A 274 5.86 8.68 -1.14
N ASN A 275 5.30 9.43 -2.09
CA ASN A 275 5.83 10.70 -2.61
C ASN A 275 7.16 10.60 -3.37
N GLN A 276 7.62 9.39 -3.74
CA GLN A 276 8.89 9.14 -4.42
C GLN A 276 8.71 8.73 -5.90
N ASP A 277 7.68 9.23 -6.55
CA ASP A 277 7.37 8.85 -7.95
C ASP A 277 8.42 9.29 -8.97
N ASN A 278 9.26 10.25 -8.64
CA ASN A 278 10.31 10.78 -9.52
C ASN A 278 11.72 10.49 -8.98
N LEU A 279 11.87 9.44 -8.19
CA LEU A 279 13.16 9.05 -7.60
C LEU A 279 14.19 8.73 -8.70
N THR A 280 15.41 9.24 -8.53
CA THR A 280 16.57 8.76 -9.27
C THR A 280 17.34 7.80 -8.40
N LEU A 281 17.44 6.53 -8.82
CA LEU A 281 18.02 5.44 -8.06
C LEU A 281 18.83 4.55 -8.98
N ASP A 282 20.15 4.56 -8.82
CA ASP A 282 21.03 3.72 -9.62
C ASP A 282 21.05 2.27 -9.10
N PHE A 283 21.46 1.36 -9.97
CA PHE A 283 21.61 -0.05 -9.61
C PHE A 283 22.77 -0.23 -8.64
N GLU A 284 22.54 -0.99 -7.57
CA GLU A 284 23.54 -1.32 -6.54
C GLU A 284 23.45 -2.78 -6.15
N GLY A 285 24.53 -3.32 -5.60
CA GLY A 285 24.63 -4.69 -5.14
C GLY A 285 25.12 -5.66 -6.22
N ILE A 286 24.80 -6.95 -6.06
CA ILE A 286 25.22 -8.00 -7.00
C ILE A 286 24.26 -8.10 -8.19
N LYS A 287 24.82 -8.17 -9.39
CA LYS A 287 24.06 -8.32 -10.62
C LYS A 287 23.64 -9.77 -10.84
N GLY A 288 22.44 -10.02 -11.35
CA GLY A 288 21.91 -11.35 -11.65
C GLY A 288 22.78 -12.18 -12.60
N SER A 289 23.53 -11.54 -13.52
CA SER A 289 24.52 -12.24 -14.35
C SER A 289 25.67 -12.87 -13.57
N GLU A 290 25.96 -12.41 -12.34
CA GLU A 290 26.97 -12.95 -11.43
C GLU A 290 26.46 -14.10 -10.53
N LEU A 291 25.18 -14.43 -10.64
CA LEU A 291 24.52 -15.50 -9.89
C LEU A 291 24.53 -16.80 -10.70
N ASP A 292 24.71 -17.93 -10.00
CA ASP A 292 24.48 -19.22 -10.61
C ASP A 292 22.97 -19.53 -10.80
N SER A 293 22.65 -20.67 -11.43
CA SER A 293 21.25 -21.02 -11.74
C SER A 293 20.39 -21.20 -10.49
N SER A 294 20.93 -21.73 -9.39
CA SER A 294 20.21 -21.92 -8.12
C SER A 294 19.94 -20.56 -7.44
N GLN A 295 20.95 -19.70 -7.43
CA GLN A 295 20.85 -18.36 -6.86
C GLN A 295 19.87 -17.48 -7.66
N LYS A 296 19.82 -17.60 -9.01
CA LYS A 296 18.80 -16.94 -9.83
C LYS A 296 17.38 -17.42 -9.51
N LEU A 297 17.20 -18.72 -9.22
CA LEU A 297 15.91 -19.23 -8.76
C LEU A 297 15.53 -18.64 -7.40
N ASN A 298 16.49 -18.49 -6.47
CA ASN A 298 16.25 -17.83 -5.20
C ASN A 298 15.88 -16.35 -5.39
N LEU A 299 16.53 -15.62 -6.30
CA LEU A 299 16.17 -14.24 -6.64
C LEU A 299 14.75 -14.16 -7.23
N LEU A 300 14.37 -15.09 -8.11
CA LEU A 300 13.01 -15.19 -8.63
C LEU A 300 11.99 -15.53 -7.54
N ASN A 301 12.37 -16.33 -6.53
CA ASN A 301 11.50 -16.63 -5.39
C ASN A 301 11.27 -15.39 -4.52
N VAL A 302 12.31 -14.57 -4.27
CA VAL A 302 12.14 -13.26 -3.61
C VAL A 302 11.17 -12.38 -4.38
N ILE A 303 11.31 -12.28 -5.69
CA ILE A 303 10.40 -11.47 -6.51
C ILE A 303 8.98 -12.02 -6.46
N ARG A 304 8.84 -13.35 -6.50
CA ARG A 304 7.54 -14.03 -6.47
C ARG A 304 6.78 -13.81 -5.17
N SER A 305 7.44 -13.74 -4.00
CA SER A 305 6.75 -13.44 -2.73
C SER A 305 6.03 -12.09 -2.73
N PHE A 306 6.43 -11.16 -3.58
CA PHE A 306 5.73 -9.87 -3.79
C PHE A 306 4.74 -9.91 -4.95
N VAL A 307 5.18 -10.35 -6.12
CA VAL A 307 4.35 -10.39 -7.33
C VAL A 307 3.20 -11.39 -7.19
N GLY A 308 3.37 -12.44 -6.39
CA GLY A 308 2.37 -13.45 -6.08
C GLY A 308 1.13 -12.93 -5.36
N ALA A 309 1.16 -11.72 -4.81
CA ALA A 309 -0.05 -11.06 -4.31
C ALA A 309 -1.07 -10.75 -5.41
N LEU A 310 -0.62 -10.55 -6.65
CA LEU A 310 -1.47 -10.43 -7.82
C LEU A 310 -2.13 -11.79 -8.15
N ARG A 311 -3.36 -11.77 -8.68
CA ARG A 311 -4.04 -13.01 -9.10
C ARG A 311 -3.17 -13.87 -10.01
N ASP A 312 -3.09 -15.17 -9.75
CA ASP A 312 -2.13 -16.12 -10.33
C ASP A 312 -1.88 -15.99 -11.84
N PRO A 313 -2.90 -15.94 -12.73
CA PRO A 313 -2.63 -15.80 -14.16
C PRO A 313 -1.93 -14.49 -14.54
N HIS A 314 -2.27 -13.38 -13.89
CA HIS A 314 -1.61 -12.08 -14.09
C HIS A 314 -0.22 -12.07 -13.45
N ALA A 315 -0.06 -12.66 -12.26
CA ALA A 315 1.24 -12.84 -11.63
C ALA A 315 2.20 -13.64 -12.53
N ALA A 316 1.72 -14.69 -13.20
CA ALA A 316 2.52 -15.47 -14.12
C ALA A 316 3.03 -14.64 -15.31
N VAL A 317 2.19 -13.78 -15.90
CA VAL A 317 2.59 -12.84 -16.96
C VAL A 317 3.69 -11.89 -16.46
N THR A 318 3.48 -11.25 -15.31
CA THR A 318 4.45 -10.32 -14.71
C THR A 318 5.77 -11.04 -14.40
N MET A 319 5.74 -12.25 -13.85
CA MET A 319 6.95 -13.04 -13.55
C MET A 319 7.70 -13.46 -14.83
N GLU A 320 7.00 -13.74 -15.93
CA GLU A 320 7.63 -14.02 -17.23
C GLU A 320 8.38 -12.79 -17.76
N GLU A 321 7.75 -11.61 -17.71
CA GLU A 321 8.37 -10.34 -18.13
C GLU A 321 9.60 -10.02 -17.29
N ILE A 322 9.52 -10.14 -15.96
CA ILE A 322 10.65 -9.93 -15.06
C ILE A 322 11.76 -10.94 -15.33
N GLY A 323 11.42 -12.20 -15.58
CA GLY A 323 12.37 -13.28 -15.88
C GLY A 323 13.25 -12.98 -17.09
N GLN A 324 12.76 -12.24 -18.09
CA GLN A 324 13.55 -11.81 -19.25
C GLN A 324 14.67 -10.85 -18.85
N HIS A 325 14.53 -10.12 -17.73
CA HIS A 325 15.49 -9.15 -17.21
C HIS A 325 16.31 -9.69 -16.02
N ILE A 326 16.24 -10.99 -15.69
CA ILE A 326 16.90 -11.56 -14.50
C ILE A 326 18.41 -11.32 -14.47
N ASN A 327 19.07 -11.31 -15.63
CA ASN A 327 20.51 -11.08 -15.73
C ASN A 327 20.88 -9.60 -15.49
N ASP A 328 19.94 -8.67 -15.66
CA ASP A 328 20.08 -7.23 -15.44
C ASP A 328 19.41 -6.77 -14.14
N THR A 329 18.97 -7.71 -13.31
CA THR A 329 18.41 -7.48 -11.99
C THR A 329 19.53 -7.44 -10.97
N TYR A 330 19.49 -6.46 -10.06
CA TYR A 330 20.46 -6.29 -8.99
C TYR A 330 19.84 -6.63 -7.64
N PHE A 331 20.63 -7.22 -6.76
CA PHE A 331 20.25 -7.50 -5.38
C PHE A 331 21.22 -6.79 -4.44
N ALA A 332 20.71 -5.84 -3.66
CA ALA A 332 21.46 -5.06 -2.68
C ALA A 332 21.01 -5.40 -1.25
N TRP A 333 21.95 -5.37 -0.29
CA TRP A 333 21.75 -5.77 1.09
C TRP A 333 22.35 -4.76 2.07
N VAL A 334 21.66 -4.54 3.20
CA VAL A 334 22.16 -3.78 4.36
C VAL A 334 21.95 -4.62 5.61
N GLY A 335 22.98 -4.77 6.44
CA GLY A 335 22.95 -5.49 7.71
C GLY A 335 23.58 -6.87 7.67
N GLY A 336 23.41 -7.62 8.77
CA GLY A 336 23.89 -9.00 8.90
C GLY A 336 23.08 -9.99 8.08
N ALA A 337 23.54 -11.25 8.04
CA ALA A 337 22.89 -12.37 7.33
C ALA A 337 22.68 -13.60 8.23
N GLU A 338 22.74 -13.44 9.55
CA GLU A 338 22.41 -14.46 10.53
C GLU A 338 20.88 -14.68 10.57
N ASP A 339 20.42 -15.82 11.10
CA ASP A 339 18.99 -16.20 11.08
C ASP A 339 18.06 -15.18 11.78
N ASP A 340 18.57 -14.47 12.77
CA ASP A 340 17.87 -13.43 13.53
C ASP A 340 18.27 -12.01 13.14
N ALA A 341 19.03 -11.83 12.04
CA ALA A 341 19.53 -10.54 11.60
C ALA A 341 18.40 -9.53 11.31
N ILE A 342 18.71 -8.27 11.55
CA ILE A 342 17.91 -7.13 11.13
C ILE A 342 18.54 -6.60 9.84
N PHE A 343 17.76 -6.46 8.77
CA PHE A 343 18.29 -6.15 7.46
C PHE A 343 17.34 -5.28 6.61
N TYR A 344 17.87 -4.81 5.52
CA TYR A 344 17.17 -4.26 4.37
C TYR A 344 17.69 -4.97 3.13
N TYR A 345 16.81 -5.20 2.16
CA TYR A 345 17.23 -5.56 0.82
C TYR A 345 16.47 -4.80 -0.26
N ARG A 346 17.11 -4.71 -1.42
CA ARG A 346 16.52 -4.15 -2.63
C ARG A 346 16.76 -5.07 -3.82
N VAL A 347 15.70 -5.39 -4.55
CA VAL A 347 15.76 -5.97 -5.89
C VAL A 347 15.46 -4.85 -6.86
N HIS A 348 16.35 -4.60 -7.83
CA HIS A 348 16.19 -3.50 -8.78
C HIS A 348 16.60 -3.93 -10.18
N SER A 349 15.68 -3.80 -11.14
CA SER A 349 15.88 -4.05 -12.56
C SER A 349 15.20 -2.94 -13.39
N PRO A 350 15.33 -2.94 -14.74
CA PRO A 350 14.58 -2.01 -15.56
C PRO A 350 13.05 -2.10 -15.44
N VAL A 351 12.52 -3.23 -14.97
CA VAL A 351 11.07 -3.51 -14.98
C VAL A 351 10.47 -3.73 -13.59
N ILE A 352 11.27 -3.90 -12.55
CA ILE A 352 10.79 -4.03 -11.17
C ILE A 352 11.77 -3.44 -10.17
N LEU A 353 11.24 -2.76 -9.16
CA LEU A 353 11.94 -2.34 -7.96
C LEU A 353 11.17 -2.86 -6.74
N ILE A 354 11.86 -3.59 -5.88
CA ILE A 354 11.33 -4.08 -4.60
C ILE A 354 12.27 -3.59 -3.50
N GLU A 355 11.72 -3.08 -2.42
CA GLU A 355 12.43 -2.85 -1.18
C GLU A 355 11.73 -3.58 -0.04
N PHE A 356 12.51 -4.21 0.82
CA PHE A 356 12.11 -4.76 2.11
C PHE A 356 12.97 -4.12 3.19
N ASP A 357 12.37 -3.63 4.25
CA ASP A 357 13.09 -2.88 5.28
C ASP A 357 12.58 -3.18 6.69
N HIS A 358 13.43 -3.68 7.56
CA HIS A 358 13.17 -3.68 9.00
C HIS A 358 13.28 -2.25 9.52
N GLN A 359 12.18 -1.74 10.09
CA GLN A 359 12.04 -0.34 10.50
C GLN A 359 12.23 -0.15 12.01
N GLY A 360 12.52 1.09 12.40
CA GLY A 360 12.43 1.50 13.79
C GLY A 360 10.97 1.54 14.27
N PRO A 361 10.70 1.21 15.54
CA PRO A 361 9.33 1.12 16.06
C PRO A 361 8.66 2.50 16.14
N VAL A 362 7.34 2.51 15.92
CA VAL A 362 6.45 3.67 16.07
C VAL A 362 5.31 3.34 17.05
N GLY A 363 4.62 2.24 16.84
CA GLY A 363 3.47 1.80 17.62
C GLY A 363 3.77 0.77 18.70
N THR A 364 4.99 0.21 18.76
CA THR A 364 5.42 -0.81 19.73
C THR A 364 6.54 -0.32 20.65
N LEU A 365 6.54 0.96 21.00
CA LEU A 365 7.56 1.60 21.85
C LEU A 365 7.64 1.01 23.27
N GLN A 366 6.60 0.28 23.71
CA GLN A 366 6.58 -0.44 24.98
C GLN A 366 7.52 -1.66 24.95
N LYS A 367 7.81 -2.19 23.76
CA LYS A 367 8.55 -3.42 23.52
C LYS A 367 9.90 -3.17 22.85
N ASN A 368 9.93 -2.22 21.93
CA ASN A 368 11.09 -1.93 21.08
C ASN A 368 11.66 -0.53 21.34
N PRO A 369 13.00 -0.37 21.46
CA PRO A 369 13.63 0.93 21.67
C PRO A 369 13.40 1.89 20.48
N PRO A 370 13.06 3.16 20.69
CA PRO A 370 12.83 4.12 19.61
C PRO A 370 14.08 4.33 18.76
N GLY A 371 13.89 4.40 17.45
CA GLY A 371 14.94 4.71 16.48
C GLY A 371 15.90 3.55 16.15
N ILE A 372 15.72 2.39 16.75
CA ILE A 372 16.50 1.17 16.46
C ILE A 372 15.63 0.23 15.62
N PRO A 373 16.01 -0.10 14.38
CA PRO A 373 15.27 -1.06 13.56
C PRO A 373 15.12 -2.41 14.25
N SER A 374 14.00 -3.07 14.04
CA SER A 374 13.68 -4.36 14.62
C SER A 374 12.90 -5.23 13.63
N ARG A 375 12.90 -6.55 13.83
CA ARG A 375 12.10 -7.49 13.04
C ARG A 375 10.59 -7.34 13.28
N ASP A 376 10.18 -6.53 14.25
CA ASP A 376 8.79 -6.33 14.65
C ASP A 376 8.09 -5.18 13.89
N HIS A 377 8.82 -4.49 13.01
CA HIS A 377 8.28 -3.47 12.13
C HIS A 377 8.87 -3.62 10.72
N ILE A 378 8.02 -3.95 9.75
CA ILE A 378 8.44 -4.20 8.36
C ILE A 378 7.72 -3.23 7.42
N HIS A 379 8.49 -2.63 6.52
CA HIS A 379 7.98 -1.90 5.37
C HIS A 379 8.47 -2.54 4.07
N THR A 380 7.58 -2.68 3.10
CA THR A 380 7.96 -3.08 1.74
C THR A 380 7.34 -2.15 0.71
N ILE A 381 7.94 -2.08 -0.45
CA ILE A 381 7.40 -1.38 -1.61
C ILE A 381 7.74 -2.15 -2.88
N VAL A 382 6.78 -2.23 -3.79
CA VAL A 382 6.98 -2.74 -5.16
C VAL A 382 6.65 -1.63 -6.12
N ARG A 383 7.54 -1.36 -7.09
CA ARG A 383 7.35 -0.38 -8.15
C ARG A 383 7.68 -0.95 -9.52
N THR A 384 7.10 -0.33 -10.54
CA THR A 384 7.49 -0.55 -11.95
C THR A 384 8.27 0.67 -12.43
N PRO A 385 9.63 0.60 -12.46
CA PRO A 385 10.48 1.71 -12.89
C PRO A 385 10.22 2.12 -14.34
N ASN A 386 10.93 3.16 -14.79
CA ASN A 386 10.88 3.65 -16.18
C ASN A 386 9.50 4.10 -16.64
N GLY A 387 8.72 4.67 -15.71
CA GLY A 387 7.50 5.39 -16.03
C GLY A 387 6.21 4.57 -15.99
N ASN A 388 6.24 3.27 -15.61
CA ASN A 388 5.03 2.46 -15.68
C ASN A 388 4.37 2.14 -14.32
N ASP A 389 4.77 2.79 -13.22
CA ASP A 389 3.94 2.84 -12.03
C ASP A 389 2.55 3.40 -12.37
N TYR A 390 1.51 2.85 -11.76
CA TYR A 390 0.10 3.19 -12.05
C TYR A 390 -0.32 2.93 -13.52
N GLY A 391 0.46 2.13 -14.27
CA GLY A 391 0.25 1.94 -15.71
C GLY A 391 0.43 3.20 -16.55
N LYS A 392 1.21 4.19 -16.08
CA LYS A 392 1.30 5.51 -16.73
C LYS A 392 1.94 5.46 -18.12
N ASP A 393 2.92 4.57 -18.36
CA ASP A 393 3.50 4.40 -19.69
C ASP A 393 2.48 3.77 -20.65
N LEU A 394 1.78 2.71 -20.24
CA LEU A 394 0.69 2.09 -21.02
C LEU A 394 -0.43 3.10 -21.31
N LEU A 395 -0.83 3.90 -20.33
CA LEU A 395 -1.85 4.93 -20.50
C LEU A 395 -1.40 5.99 -21.53
N ALA A 396 -0.14 6.41 -21.46
CA ALA A 396 0.40 7.40 -22.41
C ALA A 396 0.41 6.86 -23.83
N GLN A 397 0.78 5.59 -24.04
CA GLN A 397 0.75 4.92 -25.34
C GLN A 397 -0.70 4.85 -25.89
N HIS A 398 -1.66 4.40 -25.06
CA HIS A 398 -3.08 4.30 -25.43
C HIS A 398 -3.65 5.66 -25.86
N LEU A 399 -3.40 6.71 -25.07
CA LEU A 399 -3.89 8.06 -25.41
C LEU A 399 -3.22 8.63 -26.67
N ALA A 400 -1.99 8.24 -26.98
CA ALA A 400 -1.31 8.67 -28.21
C ALA A 400 -1.89 7.99 -29.47
N GLU A 401 -2.39 6.75 -29.35
CA GLU A 401 -3.05 6.03 -30.44
C GLU A 401 -4.46 6.60 -30.72
N ASP A 402 -5.26 6.88 -29.69
CA ASP A 402 -6.62 7.44 -29.80
C ASP A 402 -6.66 8.85 -30.45
N HIS A 403 -5.55 9.57 -30.48
CA HIS A 403 -5.45 10.90 -31.10
C HIS A 403 -4.90 10.87 -32.53
N GLN A 404 -4.65 9.69 -33.12
CA GLN A 404 -4.19 9.53 -34.50
C GLN A 404 -5.34 9.23 -35.49
N ASP A 405 -6.55 9.04 -35.03
CA ASP A 405 -7.80 8.86 -35.79
C ASP A 405 -8.63 10.17 -35.78
#